data_aeed03884ddf5390e33224583fb550ad
#
_entry.id   aeed03884ddf5390e33224583fb550ad
#
_cell.length_a   1.000
_cell.length_b   1.000
_cell.length_c   1.000
_cell.angle_alpha   90.00
_cell.angle_beta   90.00
_cell.angle_gamma   90.00
#
_symmetry.space_group_name_H-M   'P 1'
#
loop_
_entity.id
_entity.type
_entity.pdbx_description
1 polymer ?
#
loop_
_entity_poly.entity_id
_entity_poly.type
_entity_poly.pdbx_seq_one_letter_code
_entity_poly.pdbx_strand_id
1 'polypeptide(L)'
;VTEVDQVSAALAPTETPGPTDTAPRSPAAGPSGGRPSSRGRHAAAGRSARDWAGLAVFWAGAVTAVAWLMTLGRGMTFYYDEWDFVQTKNVGFWSVDLSSHNGHPVVLPFALYRLLFLVAGLNHFWPYQLALVALVVASGWFLFVLIRRRLHPVVAGAVAAVFILLGPAFQDLLWPFQIEFVGSVAGGLAALTLLDRRTRRADIGACACLVAAACCSGIVVPFLIGTAVELAWRRADWRRLWVPVIPGILFGLWYVEKGRQDNTPVHVTLSAMAHDIGFSAALTVGALVGRGQRVGDVLAVVLAGAVVAAVVRSPGRAGRLAMAVSGVLSFWAITAYDRGAANVGSSRYLFPAAALVLVAVAEVPGLLRVPAVARSGSRHWWSATVVGDAAAVVVVAYGALAIFWNSTIMVAGAGGLVLDAQIARAELAAVQLAGPALAPGFRPDEAVMPQIYTGPYLAAVAAWGSPADSPASLGHLAPALRAHVDSVLLRGLPMHVVSVSASDTPAGGCPVSVSDGIAQTPMPSSGVWITTTDLDALITVRAYSPT
;
A
#
# COMPACT_ATOMS: atom_id res chain seq x y z
N VAL A 1 32.25 -40.41 -28.64
CA VAL A 1 33.05 -40.59 -29.85
C VAL A 1 33.77 -39.29 -30.11
N THR A 2 35.05 -39.33 -29.76
CA THR A 2 36.29 -38.81 -30.36
C THR A 2 36.36 -37.32 -30.67
N GLU A 3 37.28 -36.65 -30.27
CA GLU A 3 38.76 -36.62 -30.09
C GLU A 3 39.22 -35.22 -30.52
N VAL A 4 39.88 -34.48 -29.62
CA VAL A 4 41.34 -34.19 -29.62
C VAL A 4 41.84 -33.47 -30.84
N ASP A 5 42.34 -32.23 -30.70
CA ASP A 5 43.77 -31.99 -30.76
C ASP A 5 44.20 -30.61 -30.31
N GLN A 6 45.25 -30.62 -29.56
CA GLN A 6 46.13 -29.53 -29.14
C GLN A 6 47.05 -29.13 -30.31
N VAL A 7 47.44 -27.87 -30.45
CA VAL A 7 48.82 -27.52 -30.84
C VAL A 7 49.26 -26.26 -30.07
N SER A 8 50.38 -26.47 -29.39
CA SER A 8 51.23 -25.53 -28.67
C SER A 8 52.38 -25.05 -29.58
N ALA A 9 52.92 -23.85 -29.34
CA ALA A 9 54.32 -23.44 -29.42
C ALA A 9 54.39 -21.91 -29.60
N ALA A 10 54.84 -21.16 -28.68
CA ALA A 10 56.21 -20.82 -28.25
C ALA A 10 57.02 -20.09 -29.33
N LEU A 11 57.42 -18.86 -28.95
CA LEU A 11 58.83 -18.37 -28.95
C LEU A 11 58.92 -16.82 -28.79
N ALA A 12 59.58 -16.40 -27.77
CA ALA A 12 60.24 -15.10 -27.58
C ALA A 12 61.73 -15.31 -28.03
N PRO A 13 62.68 -14.38 -27.89
CA PRO A 13 62.74 -12.93 -27.68
C PRO A 13 63.75 -12.22 -28.62
N THR A 14 64.05 -10.93 -28.46
CA THR A 14 65.41 -10.27 -28.55
C THR A 14 65.26 -8.74 -28.58
N GLU A 15 65.72 -8.08 -27.55
CA GLU A 15 66.94 -7.29 -27.32
C GLU A 15 67.16 -6.02 -28.16
N THR A 16 67.07 -4.90 -27.45
CA THR A 16 67.88 -3.69 -27.26
C THR A 16 69.01 -3.36 -28.31
N PRO A 17 69.67 -2.14 -28.38
CA PRO A 17 69.64 -0.97 -27.51
C PRO A 17 69.71 0.42 -28.24
N GLY A 18 69.74 1.51 -27.47
CA GLY A 18 69.82 2.94 -27.63
C GLY A 18 70.76 3.55 -28.70
N PRO A 19 70.96 4.87 -28.80
CA PRO A 19 71.66 5.63 -27.75
C PRO A 19 71.17 7.07 -27.49
N THR A 20 71.56 7.56 -26.35
CA THR A 20 71.96 8.90 -25.90
C THR A 20 72.00 10.02 -26.95
N ASP A 21 71.33 11.15 -26.60
CA ASP A 21 71.94 12.45 -26.84
C ASP A 21 71.63 13.49 -25.75
N THR A 22 72.68 14.21 -25.41
CA THR A 22 72.90 15.12 -24.33
C THR A 22 72.60 16.58 -24.70
N ALA A 23 72.12 17.32 -23.69
CA ALA A 23 72.42 18.75 -23.36
C ALA A 23 71.41 19.83 -23.81
N PRO A 24 71.35 21.01 -23.21
CA PRO A 24 71.99 21.45 -21.93
C PRO A 24 70.97 22.12 -20.95
N ARG A 25 71.40 22.20 -19.70
CA ARG A 25 70.75 22.93 -18.62
C ARG A 25 70.82 24.45 -18.83
N SER A 26 69.77 25.18 -18.53
CA SER A 26 69.72 26.59 -18.21
C SER A 26 68.99 26.87 -16.87
N PRO A 27 69.32 27.97 -16.17
CA PRO A 27 69.46 27.95 -14.72
C PRO A 27 68.21 28.31 -13.93
N ALA A 28 68.28 27.96 -12.66
CA ALA A 28 67.35 28.16 -11.58
C ALA A 28 66.65 29.53 -11.51
N ALA A 29 65.33 29.53 -11.46
CA ALA A 29 64.53 30.60 -10.88
C ALA A 29 64.00 30.12 -9.51
N GLY A 30 64.13 30.95 -8.50
CA GLY A 30 63.97 30.68 -7.10
C GLY A 30 62.49 30.29 -6.67
N PRO A 31 62.29 29.78 -5.45
CA PRO A 31 61.03 29.35 -4.95
C PRO A 31 60.16 30.55 -4.61
N SER A 32 59.16 30.84 -5.49
CA SER A 32 58.03 31.69 -5.13
C SER A 32 57.11 30.89 -4.20
N GLY A 33 57.02 31.36 -2.95
CA GLY A 33 56.13 30.81 -1.94
C GLY A 33 54.66 30.74 -2.42
N GLY A 34 54.28 29.60 -2.93
CA GLY A 34 52.89 29.28 -3.22
C GLY A 34 52.13 29.10 -1.93
N ARG A 35 51.32 30.09 -1.57
CA ARG A 35 50.28 29.93 -0.54
C ARG A 35 49.49 28.64 -0.85
N PRO A 36 49.32 27.72 0.13
CA PRO A 36 48.50 26.55 -0.11
C PRO A 36 47.10 27.03 -0.42
N SER A 37 46.63 26.69 -1.63
CA SER A 37 45.30 26.98 -2.09
C SER A 37 44.27 26.36 -1.12
N SER A 38 43.45 27.20 -0.52
CA SER A 38 42.39 26.87 0.42
C SER A 38 41.22 26.09 -0.25
N ARG A 39 41.48 25.37 -1.35
CA ARG A 39 40.48 24.60 -2.11
C ARG A 39 40.13 23.25 -1.51
N GLY A 40 40.68 22.84 -0.37
CA GLY A 40 40.48 21.52 0.22
C GLY A 40 39.47 21.45 1.39
N ARG A 41 38.74 22.49 1.75
CA ARG A 41 37.86 22.51 2.94
C ARG A 41 36.39 22.83 2.66
N HIS A 42 35.86 22.48 1.52
CA HIS A 42 34.42 22.62 1.25
C HIS A 42 33.66 21.28 1.14
N ALA A 43 34.05 20.27 1.92
CA ALA A 43 33.41 18.95 1.88
C ALA A 43 32.36 18.71 2.99
N ALA A 44 31.98 19.76 3.74
CA ALA A 44 30.83 19.68 4.67
C ALA A 44 29.97 20.93 4.48
N ALA A 45 29.42 21.13 3.26
CA ALA A 45 28.38 22.11 3.05
C ALA A 45 27.17 21.68 3.87
N GLY A 46 26.89 22.34 4.99
CA GLY A 46 25.70 22.14 5.81
C GLY A 46 24.45 22.23 4.94
N ARG A 47 23.42 21.47 5.30
CA ARG A 47 22.12 21.53 4.60
C ARG A 47 21.63 22.97 4.54
N SER A 48 21.14 23.40 3.39
CA SER A 48 20.62 24.76 3.23
C SER A 48 19.36 24.96 4.08
N ALA A 49 19.03 26.22 4.44
CA ALA A 49 17.78 26.52 5.16
C ALA A 49 16.53 25.96 4.43
N ARG A 50 16.55 25.92 3.09
CA ARG A 50 15.49 25.34 2.26
C ARG A 50 15.37 23.82 2.41
N ASP A 51 16.50 23.12 2.54
CA ASP A 51 16.50 21.67 2.80
C ASP A 51 15.89 21.35 4.16
N TRP A 52 16.21 22.16 5.18
CA TRP A 52 15.62 22.02 6.50
C TRP A 52 14.12 22.33 6.50
N ALA A 53 13.69 23.38 5.78
CA ALA A 53 12.28 23.71 5.63
C ALA A 53 11.50 22.58 4.93
N GLY A 54 12.06 21.99 3.87
CA GLY A 54 11.46 20.85 3.19
C GLY A 54 11.32 19.62 4.09
N LEU A 55 12.35 19.33 4.89
CA LEU A 55 12.30 18.27 5.91
C LEU A 55 11.24 18.55 6.98
N ALA A 56 11.15 19.79 7.46
CA ALA A 56 10.16 20.20 8.46
C ALA A 56 8.73 20.00 7.94
N VAL A 57 8.44 20.39 6.68
CA VAL A 57 7.14 20.19 6.03
C VAL A 57 6.81 18.69 5.93
N PHE A 58 7.77 17.87 5.48
CA PHE A 58 7.58 16.42 5.42
C PHE A 58 7.27 15.82 6.80
N TRP A 59 8.09 16.13 7.81
CA TRP A 59 7.90 15.56 9.14
C TRP A 59 6.64 16.07 9.85
N ALA A 60 6.24 17.32 9.61
CA ALA A 60 4.94 17.81 10.07
C ALA A 60 3.80 16.99 9.47
N GLY A 61 3.85 16.73 8.15
CA GLY A 61 2.89 15.84 7.48
C GLY A 61 2.94 14.41 8.03
N ALA A 62 4.12 13.85 8.28
CA ALA A 62 4.29 12.50 8.82
C ALA A 62 3.73 12.36 10.24
N VAL A 63 4.01 13.32 11.13
CA VAL A 63 3.45 13.34 12.49
C VAL A 63 1.93 13.46 12.45
N THR A 64 1.41 14.35 11.58
CA THR A 64 -0.04 14.47 11.36
C THR A 64 -0.63 13.16 10.86
N ALA A 65 0.00 12.49 9.89
CA ALA A 65 -0.46 11.21 9.36
C ALA A 65 -0.49 10.14 10.47
N VAL A 66 0.58 9.98 11.24
CA VAL A 66 0.62 9.03 12.36
C VAL A 66 -0.50 9.31 13.36
N ALA A 67 -0.62 10.55 13.84
CA ALA A 67 -1.62 10.91 14.83
C ALA A 67 -3.05 10.70 14.29
N TRP A 68 -3.32 11.11 13.06
CA TRP A 68 -4.65 11.05 12.48
C TRP A 68 -5.05 9.63 12.10
N LEU A 69 -4.21 8.88 11.38
CA LEU A 69 -4.51 7.50 10.98
C LEU A 69 -4.66 6.58 12.20
N MET A 70 -3.80 6.72 13.21
CA MET A 70 -3.94 5.96 14.48
C MET A 70 -5.22 6.35 15.25
N THR A 71 -5.69 7.58 15.10
CA THR A 71 -6.95 8.02 15.74
C THR A 71 -8.16 7.48 14.97
N LEU A 72 -8.16 7.56 13.65
CA LEU A 72 -9.24 7.04 12.82
C LEU A 72 -9.37 5.51 12.88
N GLY A 73 -8.26 4.80 13.09
CA GLY A 73 -8.27 3.35 13.28
C GLY A 73 -8.73 2.87 14.67
N ARG A 74 -9.02 3.79 15.60
CA ARG A 74 -9.60 3.41 16.88
C ARG A 74 -10.97 2.76 16.66
N GLY A 75 -11.15 1.59 17.21
CA GLY A 75 -12.39 0.84 17.05
C GLY A 75 -12.41 -0.11 15.85
N MET A 76 -11.40 -0.12 15.00
CA MET A 76 -11.22 -1.14 13.97
C MET A 76 -10.78 -2.48 14.57
N THR A 77 -11.01 -3.54 13.83
CA THR A 77 -10.52 -4.90 14.09
C THR A 77 -10.12 -5.56 12.77
N PHE A 78 -9.71 -6.81 12.83
CA PHE A 78 -9.41 -7.60 11.63
C PHE A 78 -10.62 -7.64 10.70
N TYR A 79 -10.35 -7.46 9.41
CA TYR A 79 -11.37 -7.29 8.40
C TYR A 79 -11.06 -8.12 7.15
N TYR A 80 -12.07 -8.77 6.60
CA TYR A 80 -12.03 -9.47 5.31
C TYR A 80 -10.84 -10.43 5.18
N ASP A 81 -9.91 -10.18 4.24
CA ASP A 81 -8.76 -11.05 3.91
C ASP A 81 -7.77 -11.26 5.08
N GLU A 82 -7.78 -10.41 6.12
CA GLU A 82 -6.93 -10.60 7.30
C GLU A 82 -7.25 -11.90 8.05
N TRP A 83 -8.50 -12.37 7.95
CA TRP A 83 -8.93 -13.58 8.62
C TRP A 83 -8.27 -14.84 8.07
N ASP A 84 -7.82 -14.83 6.82
CA ASP A 84 -7.01 -15.94 6.29
C ASP A 84 -5.69 -16.08 7.05
N PHE A 85 -5.06 -14.95 7.42
CA PHE A 85 -3.85 -14.97 8.24
C PHE A 85 -4.10 -15.43 9.67
N VAL A 86 -5.23 -15.03 10.26
CA VAL A 86 -5.61 -15.41 11.62
C VAL A 86 -5.87 -16.90 11.73
N GLN A 87 -6.52 -17.53 10.74
CA GLN A 87 -6.91 -18.94 10.80
C GLN A 87 -5.79 -19.93 10.51
N THR A 88 -4.61 -19.47 10.10
CA THR A 88 -3.45 -20.33 9.76
C THR A 88 -2.65 -20.80 10.97
N LYS A 89 -3.26 -20.90 12.17
CA LYS A 89 -2.57 -21.30 13.43
C LYS A 89 -1.78 -22.59 13.31
N ASN A 90 -2.31 -23.56 12.57
CA ASN A 90 -1.70 -24.92 12.45
C ASN A 90 -0.50 -24.95 11.49
N VAL A 91 -0.25 -23.86 10.77
CA VAL A 91 0.94 -23.71 9.92
C VAL A 91 2.11 -23.34 10.79
N GLY A 92 3.22 -24.13 10.77
CA GLY A 92 4.39 -23.85 11.58
C GLY A 92 4.94 -22.44 11.35
N PHE A 93 5.46 -21.79 12.38
CA PHE A 93 5.97 -20.40 12.31
C PHE A 93 6.95 -20.19 11.13
N TRP A 94 7.80 -21.20 10.88
CA TRP A 94 8.81 -21.14 9.81
C TRP A 94 8.34 -21.68 8.47
N SER A 95 7.14 -22.25 8.38
CA SER A 95 6.57 -22.61 7.08
C SER A 95 6.17 -21.32 6.38
N VAL A 96 7.03 -20.89 5.50
CA VAL A 96 6.76 -19.75 4.61
C VAL A 96 5.64 -20.19 3.68
N ASP A 97 4.48 -19.61 3.86
CA ASP A 97 3.38 -19.85 2.95
C ASP A 97 3.66 -19.14 1.63
N LEU A 98 4.08 -19.92 0.63
CA LEU A 98 4.27 -19.47 -0.74
C LEU A 98 2.98 -19.63 -1.56
N SER A 99 1.86 -19.98 -0.92
CA SER A 99 0.58 -20.03 -1.59
C SER A 99 0.20 -18.64 -2.12
N SER A 100 -0.62 -18.63 -3.13
CA SER A 100 -1.17 -17.40 -3.65
C SER A 100 -2.27 -16.90 -2.73
N HIS A 101 -2.30 -15.60 -2.49
CA HIS A 101 -3.42 -14.92 -1.89
C HIS A 101 -3.96 -13.88 -2.87
N ASN A 102 -5.10 -14.16 -3.49
CA ASN A 102 -5.69 -13.29 -4.53
C ASN A 102 -4.73 -12.96 -5.69
N GLY A 103 -3.83 -13.89 -6.05
CA GLY A 103 -2.82 -13.67 -7.08
C GLY A 103 -1.54 -12.96 -6.61
N HIS A 104 -1.37 -12.75 -5.28
CA HIS A 104 -0.22 -12.04 -4.69
C HIS A 104 0.63 -12.95 -3.80
N PRO A 105 1.98 -12.83 -3.83
CA PRO A 105 2.88 -13.43 -2.86
C PRO A 105 2.92 -12.56 -1.60
N VAL A 106 2.29 -12.99 -0.52
CA VAL A 106 2.17 -12.22 0.73
C VAL A 106 3.16 -12.68 1.82
N VAL A 107 4.34 -13.10 1.42
CA VAL A 107 5.35 -13.73 2.30
C VAL A 107 5.76 -12.83 3.47
N LEU A 108 6.15 -11.58 3.19
CA LEU A 108 6.57 -10.64 4.24
C LEU A 108 5.40 -10.11 5.07
N PRO A 109 4.23 -9.75 4.51
CA PRO A 109 3.04 -9.43 5.27
C PRO A 109 2.63 -10.55 6.22
N PHE A 110 2.59 -11.79 5.72
CA PHE A 110 2.26 -12.96 6.52
C PHE A 110 3.25 -13.18 7.68
N ALA A 111 4.56 -13.11 7.42
CA ALA A 111 5.60 -13.22 8.45
C ALA A 111 5.45 -12.12 9.53
N LEU A 112 5.14 -10.88 9.11
CA LEU A 112 4.89 -9.77 10.03
C LEU A 112 3.65 -10.02 10.90
N TYR A 113 2.54 -10.49 10.30
CA TYR A 113 1.33 -10.84 11.05
C TYR A 113 1.59 -11.95 12.06
N ARG A 114 2.35 -12.99 11.68
CA ARG A 114 2.77 -14.05 12.61
C ARG A 114 3.57 -13.51 13.80
N LEU A 115 4.50 -12.60 13.55
CA LEU A 115 5.24 -11.94 14.62
C LEU A 115 4.30 -11.13 15.52
N LEU A 116 3.37 -10.37 14.93
CA LEU A 116 2.42 -9.56 15.69
C LEU A 116 1.43 -10.42 16.50
N PHE A 117 1.00 -11.58 15.99
CA PHE A 117 0.19 -12.53 16.76
C PHE A 117 0.92 -13.02 18.01
N LEU A 118 2.23 -13.26 17.92
CA LEU A 118 3.03 -13.71 19.06
C LEU A 118 3.24 -12.59 20.10
N VAL A 119 3.37 -11.34 19.67
CA VAL A 119 3.73 -10.21 20.54
C VAL A 119 2.49 -9.49 21.08
N ALA A 120 1.47 -9.28 20.26
CA ALA A 120 0.29 -8.48 20.57
C ALA A 120 -1.00 -9.30 20.65
N GLY A 121 -1.03 -10.51 20.10
CA GLY A 121 -2.22 -11.33 20.00
C GLY A 121 -3.31 -10.68 19.15
N LEU A 122 -4.56 -11.18 19.30
CA LEU A 122 -5.73 -10.62 18.61
C LEU A 122 -6.45 -9.55 19.44
N ASN A 123 -6.13 -9.40 20.72
CA ASN A 123 -6.81 -8.47 21.63
C ASN A 123 -6.53 -7.00 21.31
N HIS A 124 -5.40 -6.72 20.65
CA HIS A 124 -4.94 -5.37 20.38
C HIS A 124 -4.68 -5.17 18.89
N PHE A 125 -5.55 -4.43 18.21
CA PHE A 125 -5.43 -4.18 16.78
C PHE A 125 -4.42 -3.06 16.43
N TRP A 126 -4.18 -2.12 17.35
CA TRP A 126 -3.31 -0.97 17.11
C TRP A 126 -1.86 -1.30 16.65
N PRO A 127 -1.21 -2.43 17.04
CA PRO A 127 0.15 -2.72 16.55
C PRO A 127 0.18 -3.05 15.06
N TYR A 128 -0.86 -3.69 14.53
CA TYR A 128 -1.02 -3.98 13.10
C TYR A 128 -1.18 -2.69 12.32
N GLN A 129 -2.02 -1.79 12.83
CA GLN A 129 -2.21 -0.48 12.22
C GLN A 129 -0.94 0.38 12.28
N LEU A 130 -0.20 0.34 13.39
CA LEU A 130 1.08 1.06 13.51
C LEU A 130 2.10 0.56 12.48
N ALA A 131 2.15 -0.76 12.23
CA ALA A 131 3.02 -1.34 11.21
C ALA A 131 2.67 -0.82 9.80
N LEU A 132 1.37 -0.75 9.46
CA LEU A 132 0.91 -0.14 8.21
C LEU A 132 1.32 1.34 8.12
N VAL A 133 1.01 2.13 9.15
CA VAL A 133 1.31 3.58 9.18
C VAL A 133 2.82 3.83 9.07
N ALA A 134 3.65 3.00 9.68
CA ALA A 134 5.10 3.08 9.52
C ALA A 134 5.54 2.88 8.06
N LEU A 135 4.94 1.93 7.35
CA LEU A 135 5.22 1.71 5.92
C LEU A 135 4.68 2.85 5.04
N VAL A 136 3.53 3.44 5.37
CA VAL A 136 3.01 4.64 4.70
C VAL A 136 3.99 5.80 4.84
N VAL A 137 4.48 6.06 6.05
CA VAL A 137 5.49 7.12 6.30
C VAL A 137 6.81 6.80 5.60
N ALA A 138 7.24 5.54 5.58
CA ALA A 138 8.44 5.11 4.85
C ALA A 138 8.29 5.33 3.34
N SER A 139 7.12 5.02 2.76
CA SER A 139 6.80 5.28 1.35
C SER A 139 6.89 6.79 1.05
N GLY A 140 6.28 7.62 1.89
CA GLY A 140 6.37 9.07 1.79
C GLY A 140 7.80 9.60 1.91
N TRP A 141 8.61 9.03 2.80
CA TRP A 141 10.03 9.37 2.94
C TRP A 141 10.85 9.06 1.67
N PHE A 142 10.69 7.86 1.11
CA PHE A 142 11.40 7.51 -0.12
C PHE A 142 10.94 8.37 -1.30
N LEU A 143 9.64 8.65 -1.40
CA LEU A 143 9.11 9.59 -2.39
C LEU A 143 9.73 10.99 -2.20
N PHE A 144 9.71 11.55 -0.97
CA PHE A 144 10.34 12.84 -0.65
C PHE A 144 11.81 12.88 -1.07
N VAL A 145 12.59 11.86 -0.68
CA VAL A 145 14.03 11.78 -1.02
C VAL A 145 14.24 11.72 -2.54
N LEU A 146 13.38 11.03 -3.25
CA LEU A 146 13.44 10.89 -4.69
C LEU A 146 13.12 12.21 -5.41
N ILE A 147 11.99 12.86 -5.07
CA ILE A 147 11.50 14.02 -5.81
C ILE A 147 12.19 15.34 -5.41
N ARG A 148 12.71 15.48 -4.18
CA ARG A 148 13.44 16.71 -3.76
C ARG A 148 14.69 17.00 -4.57
N ARG A 149 15.18 16.04 -5.35
CA ARG A 149 16.28 16.23 -6.30
C ARG A 149 15.85 16.94 -7.59
N ARG A 150 14.55 17.03 -7.83
CA ARG A 150 13.93 17.60 -9.03
C ARG A 150 13.11 18.85 -8.73
N LEU A 151 12.46 18.85 -7.58
CA LEU A 151 11.58 19.93 -7.12
C LEU A 151 12.26 20.75 -6.00
N HIS A 152 11.71 21.94 -5.75
CA HIS A 152 12.08 22.71 -4.57
C HIS A 152 11.85 21.85 -3.30
N PRO A 153 12.78 21.81 -2.29
CA PRO A 153 12.65 20.92 -1.14
C PRO A 153 11.32 21.03 -0.38
N VAL A 154 10.80 22.27 -0.23
CA VAL A 154 9.51 22.53 0.44
C VAL A 154 8.35 21.95 -0.37
N VAL A 155 8.39 22.09 -1.70
CA VAL A 155 7.39 21.47 -2.60
C VAL A 155 7.43 19.95 -2.48
N ALA A 156 8.62 19.37 -2.46
CA ALA A 156 8.79 17.92 -2.28
C ALA A 156 8.21 17.45 -0.95
N GLY A 157 8.42 18.20 0.14
CA GLY A 157 7.82 17.92 1.45
C GLY A 157 6.30 17.96 1.42
N ALA A 158 5.71 18.98 0.79
CA ALA A 158 4.26 19.13 0.66
C ALA A 158 3.63 18.01 -0.19
N VAL A 159 4.24 17.67 -1.32
CA VAL A 159 3.80 16.57 -2.19
C VAL A 159 3.83 15.23 -1.45
N ALA A 160 4.89 14.95 -0.71
CA ALA A 160 4.98 13.74 0.10
C ALA A 160 3.96 13.72 1.25
N ALA A 161 3.65 14.88 1.85
CA ALA A 161 2.59 15.01 2.87
C ALA A 161 1.20 14.73 2.28
N VAL A 162 0.88 15.28 1.09
CA VAL A 162 -0.37 14.96 0.37
C VAL A 162 -0.47 13.46 0.08
N PHE A 163 0.63 12.83 -0.32
CA PHE A 163 0.68 11.41 -0.63
C PHE A 163 0.36 10.52 0.58
N ILE A 164 0.98 10.77 1.74
CA ILE A 164 0.75 9.96 2.96
C ILE A 164 -0.58 10.28 3.66
N LEU A 165 -1.27 11.35 3.25
CA LEU A 165 -2.58 11.78 3.74
C LEU A 165 -3.65 11.72 2.63
N LEU A 166 -3.46 10.85 1.63
CA LEU A 166 -4.33 10.73 0.46
C LEU A 166 -5.67 10.09 0.83
N GLY A 167 -6.64 10.89 1.27
CA GLY A 167 -7.92 10.41 1.81
C GLY A 167 -8.68 9.41 0.93
N PRO A 168 -8.76 9.60 -0.40
CA PRO A 168 -9.38 8.61 -1.28
C PRO A 168 -8.71 7.23 -1.28
N ALA A 169 -7.47 7.11 -0.82
CA ALA A 169 -6.76 5.84 -0.63
C ALA A 169 -6.94 5.26 0.80
N PHE A 170 -8.08 5.51 1.45
CA PHE A 170 -8.31 5.17 2.85
C PHE A 170 -8.09 3.70 3.18
N GLN A 171 -8.37 2.77 2.26
CA GLN A 171 -8.09 1.35 2.49
C GLN A 171 -6.59 1.10 2.66
N ASP A 172 -5.73 1.65 1.80
CA ASP A 172 -4.27 1.51 1.92
C ASP A 172 -3.70 2.19 3.18
N LEU A 173 -4.40 3.17 3.74
CA LEU A 173 -3.92 3.96 4.87
C LEU A 173 -4.45 3.48 6.22
N LEU A 174 -5.58 2.76 6.26
CA LEU A 174 -6.29 2.39 7.48
C LEU A 174 -6.45 0.88 7.68
N TRP A 175 -6.48 0.09 6.62
CA TRP A 175 -6.67 -1.35 6.69
C TRP A 175 -5.32 -2.08 6.68
N PRO A 176 -4.87 -2.68 7.81
CA PRO A 176 -3.53 -3.25 7.95
C PRO A 176 -3.19 -4.35 6.95
N PHE A 177 -4.19 -5.06 6.41
CA PHE A 177 -3.94 -6.00 5.33
C PHE A 177 -3.17 -5.37 4.16
N GLN A 178 -3.39 -4.08 3.90
CA GLN A 178 -2.71 -3.33 2.84
C GLN A 178 -1.20 -3.11 3.08
N ILE A 179 -0.64 -3.64 4.17
CA ILE A 179 0.82 -3.79 4.36
C ILE A 179 1.45 -4.44 3.12
N GLU A 180 0.73 -5.32 2.43
CA GLU A 180 1.16 -5.94 1.18
C GLU A 180 1.39 -4.90 0.07
N PHE A 181 0.41 -4.03 -0.20
CA PHE A 181 0.49 -3.01 -1.26
C PHE A 181 1.46 -1.90 -0.88
N VAL A 182 1.30 -1.35 0.33
CA VAL A 182 2.13 -0.25 0.83
C VAL A 182 3.59 -0.68 0.99
N GLY A 183 3.83 -1.92 1.46
CA GLY A 183 5.17 -2.50 1.56
C GLY A 183 5.84 -2.65 0.19
N SER A 184 5.08 -3.09 -0.82
CA SER A 184 5.56 -3.18 -2.19
C SER A 184 5.90 -1.80 -2.77
N VAL A 185 5.06 -0.77 -2.54
CA VAL A 185 5.34 0.62 -2.92
C VAL A 185 6.58 1.17 -2.21
N ALA A 186 6.70 0.95 -0.89
CA ALA A 186 7.87 1.38 -0.12
C ALA A 186 9.16 0.77 -0.67
N GLY A 187 9.17 -0.54 -0.94
CA GLY A 187 10.30 -1.24 -1.52
C GLY A 187 10.64 -0.75 -2.93
N GLY A 188 9.63 -0.52 -3.78
CA GLY A 188 9.80 0.05 -5.12
C GLY A 188 10.43 1.45 -5.09
N LEU A 189 9.90 2.37 -4.27
CA LEU A 189 10.44 3.73 -4.12
C LEU A 189 11.85 3.73 -3.49
N ALA A 190 12.12 2.82 -2.53
CA ALA A 190 13.45 2.63 -1.96
C ALA A 190 14.45 2.19 -3.04
N ALA A 191 14.06 1.22 -3.88
CA ALA A 191 14.90 0.76 -5.00
C ALA A 191 15.23 1.90 -5.97
N LEU A 192 14.25 2.72 -6.36
CA LEU A 192 14.47 3.89 -7.22
C LEU A 192 15.42 4.91 -6.59
N THR A 193 15.31 5.13 -5.28
CA THR A 193 16.20 6.02 -4.52
C THR A 193 17.64 5.52 -4.49
N LEU A 194 17.83 4.20 -4.39
CA LEU A 194 19.15 3.57 -4.40
C LEU A 194 19.77 3.58 -5.80
N LEU A 195 18.98 3.30 -6.84
CA LEU A 195 19.44 3.33 -8.24
C LEU A 195 20.04 4.67 -8.67
N ASP A 196 19.57 5.77 -8.09
CA ASP A 196 20.11 7.11 -8.33
C ASP A 196 21.59 7.28 -7.89
N ARG A 197 22.07 6.43 -6.96
CA ARG A 197 23.46 6.50 -6.46
C ARG A 197 24.48 5.93 -7.45
N ARG A 198 24.06 5.14 -8.43
CA ARG A 198 24.87 4.56 -9.51
C ARG A 198 26.13 3.82 -9.01
N THR A 199 26.05 3.14 -7.88
CA THR A 199 27.13 2.32 -7.33
C THR A 199 26.68 0.86 -7.25
N ARG A 200 27.61 -0.10 -7.40
CA ARG A 200 27.29 -1.53 -7.31
C ARG A 200 26.60 -1.91 -5.99
N ARG A 201 27.03 -1.32 -4.87
CA ARG A 201 26.39 -1.56 -3.56
C ARG A 201 24.94 -1.07 -3.55
N ALA A 202 24.68 0.08 -4.14
CA ALA A 202 23.31 0.61 -4.24
C ALA A 202 22.45 -0.21 -5.21
N ASP A 203 23.02 -0.75 -6.28
CA ASP A 203 22.32 -1.65 -7.20
C ASP A 203 21.94 -2.97 -6.53
N ILE A 204 22.83 -3.54 -5.71
CA ILE A 204 22.52 -4.72 -4.87
C ILE A 204 21.38 -4.39 -3.90
N GLY A 205 21.47 -3.24 -3.22
CA GLY A 205 20.40 -2.78 -2.32
C GLY A 205 19.07 -2.57 -3.05
N ALA A 206 19.09 -1.99 -4.26
CA ALA A 206 17.90 -1.80 -5.08
C ALA A 206 17.26 -3.15 -5.50
N CYS A 207 18.08 -4.12 -5.91
CA CYS A 207 17.61 -5.47 -6.21
C CYS A 207 16.97 -6.12 -4.96
N ALA A 208 17.62 -6.02 -3.80
CA ALA A 208 17.08 -6.54 -2.54
C ALA A 208 15.74 -5.88 -2.15
N CYS A 209 15.61 -4.56 -2.34
CA CYS A 209 14.34 -3.85 -2.12
C CYS A 209 13.24 -4.32 -3.08
N LEU A 210 13.57 -4.57 -4.36
CA LEU A 210 12.59 -5.11 -5.31
C LEU A 210 12.21 -6.56 -5.00
N VAL A 211 13.14 -7.40 -4.51
CA VAL A 211 12.83 -8.75 -4.02
C VAL A 211 11.90 -8.67 -2.81
N ALA A 212 12.20 -7.80 -1.83
CA ALA A 212 11.32 -7.59 -0.68
C ALA A 212 9.93 -7.09 -1.10
N ALA A 213 9.86 -6.16 -2.06
CA ALA A 213 8.60 -5.69 -2.63
C ALA A 213 7.82 -6.83 -3.32
N ALA A 214 8.52 -7.72 -4.04
CA ALA A 214 7.93 -8.92 -4.65
C ALA A 214 7.40 -9.91 -3.59
N CYS A 215 8.06 -10.01 -2.44
CA CYS A 215 7.58 -10.81 -1.30
C CYS A 215 6.40 -10.15 -0.55
N CYS A 216 6.08 -8.89 -0.84
CA CYS A 216 4.90 -8.22 -0.30
C CYS A 216 3.69 -8.38 -1.21
N SER A 217 3.82 -8.07 -2.52
CA SER A 217 2.67 -8.08 -3.44
C SER A 217 3.09 -8.04 -4.90
N GLY A 218 2.16 -8.43 -5.80
CA GLY A 218 2.26 -8.22 -7.25
C GLY A 218 2.34 -6.74 -7.68
N ILE A 219 2.08 -5.80 -6.78
CA ILE A 219 2.29 -4.34 -6.99
C ILE A 219 3.75 -4.00 -7.33
N VAL A 220 4.70 -4.90 -7.09
CA VAL A 220 6.08 -4.75 -7.53
C VAL A 220 6.22 -4.73 -9.07
N VAL A 221 5.35 -5.43 -9.81
CA VAL A 221 5.46 -5.59 -11.28
C VAL A 221 5.57 -4.25 -12.03
N PRO A 222 4.73 -3.24 -11.76
CA PRO A 222 4.91 -1.89 -12.28
C PRO A 222 6.29 -1.28 -12.02
N PHE A 223 6.86 -1.48 -10.85
CA PHE A 223 8.21 -1.00 -10.51
C PHE A 223 9.30 -1.77 -11.26
N LEU A 224 9.12 -3.09 -11.47
CA LEU A 224 10.04 -3.91 -12.26
C LEU A 224 10.05 -3.47 -13.72
N ILE A 225 8.87 -3.34 -14.34
CA ILE A 225 8.71 -2.87 -15.72
C ILE A 225 9.31 -1.47 -15.86
N GLY A 226 8.90 -0.55 -14.99
CA GLY A 226 9.41 0.82 -15.02
C GLY A 226 10.92 0.89 -14.88
N THR A 227 11.50 0.18 -13.91
CA THR A 227 12.96 0.13 -13.69
C THR A 227 13.69 -0.45 -14.89
N ALA A 228 13.16 -1.51 -15.49
CA ALA A 228 13.73 -2.09 -16.71
C ALA A 228 13.72 -1.08 -17.87
N VAL A 229 12.61 -0.35 -18.06
CA VAL A 229 12.50 0.72 -19.06
C VAL A 229 13.53 1.82 -18.81
N GLU A 230 13.70 2.30 -17.57
CA GLU A 230 14.70 3.33 -17.25
C GLU A 230 16.13 2.90 -17.58
N LEU A 231 16.50 1.68 -17.18
CA LEU A 231 17.84 1.16 -17.39
C LEU A 231 18.09 0.82 -18.87
N ALA A 232 17.05 0.38 -19.60
CA ALA A 232 17.13 0.15 -21.03
C ALA A 232 17.18 1.45 -21.85
N TRP A 233 16.62 2.56 -21.32
CA TRP A 233 16.58 3.86 -22.01
C TRP A 233 17.97 4.39 -22.39
N ARG A 234 19.00 4.03 -21.60
CA ARG A 234 20.39 4.44 -21.82
C ARG A 234 21.28 3.21 -21.98
N ARG A 235 21.93 3.05 -23.11
CA ARG A 235 22.86 1.92 -23.37
C ARG A 235 23.92 1.76 -22.27
N ALA A 236 24.37 2.85 -21.66
CA ALA A 236 25.36 2.83 -20.58
C ALA A 236 24.86 2.12 -19.30
N ASP A 237 23.55 2.05 -19.11
CA ASP A 237 22.93 1.45 -17.91
C ASP A 237 22.49 -0.03 -18.15
N TRP A 238 22.61 -0.59 -19.34
CA TRP A 238 22.17 -1.96 -19.67
C TRP A 238 22.81 -3.03 -18.79
N ARG A 239 24.05 -2.81 -18.37
CA ARG A 239 24.73 -3.73 -17.43
C ARG A 239 24.06 -3.81 -16.07
N ARG A 240 23.13 -2.93 -15.74
CA ARG A 240 22.38 -2.88 -14.50
C ARG A 240 20.98 -3.53 -14.60
N LEU A 241 20.58 -4.01 -15.79
CA LEU A 241 19.28 -4.65 -16.01
C LEU A 241 19.05 -5.88 -15.12
N TRP A 242 20.12 -6.51 -14.60
CA TRP A 242 19.98 -7.58 -13.62
C TRP A 242 19.20 -7.15 -12.37
N VAL A 243 19.18 -5.85 -12.02
CA VAL A 243 18.49 -5.31 -10.84
C VAL A 243 16.98 -5.59 -10.88
N PRO A 244 16.23 -5.25 -11.94
CA PRO A 244 14.82 -5.63 -12.05
C PRO A 244 14.61 -7.07 -12.58
N VAL A 245 15.57 -7.64 -13.32
CA VAL A 245 15.43 -8.97 -13.95
C VAL A 245 15.43 -10.08 -12.91
N ILE A 246 16.34 -10.04 -11.91
CA ILE A 246 16.39 -11.07 -10.87
C ILE A 246 15.07 -11.15 -10.11
N PRO A 247 14.55 -10.07 -9.47
CA PRO A 247 13.26 -10.15 -8.79
C PRO A 247 12.10 -10.43 -9.76
N GLY A 248 12.19 -9.99 -11.02
CA GLY A 248 11.20 -10.30 -12.06
C GLY A 248 11.14 -11.81 -12.38
N ILE A 249 12.28 -12.48 -12.49
CA ILE A 249 12.34 -13.94 -12.69
C ILE A 249 11.78 -14.65 -11.45
N LEU A 250 12.19 -14.27 -10.24
CA LEU A 250 11.71 -14.88 -9.01
C LEU A 250 10.18 -14.76 -8.88
N PHE A 251 9.64 -13.56 -9.13
CA PHE A 251 8.19 -13.34 -9.15
C PHE A 251 7.51 -14.15 -10.26
N GLY A 252 8.07 -14.15 -11.48
CA GLY A 252 7.51 -14.87 -12.62
C GLY A 252 7.44 -16.38 -12.39
N LEU A 253 8.49 -16.99 -11.82
CA LEU A 253 8.51 -18.42 -11.46
C LEU A 253 7.43 -18.73 -10.42
N TRP A 254 7.34 -17.91 -9.36
CA TRP A 254 6.30 -18.05 -8.35
C TRP A 254 4.90 -17.90 -8.96
N TYR A 255 4.70 -16.92 -9.84
CA TYR A 255 3.39 -16.65 -10.46
C TYR A 255 2.93 -17.81 -11.34
N VAL A 256 3.85 -18.40 -12.13
CA VAL A 256 3.53 -19.55 -12.98
C VAL A 256 3.16 -20.78 -12.16
N GLU A 257 3.82 -20.98 -11.02
CA GLU A 257 3.59 -22.15 -10.17
C GLU A 257 2.37 -21.98 -9.26
N LYS A 258 2.21 -20.80 -8.65
CA LYS A 258 1.22 -20.55 -7.58
C LYS A 258 0.23 -19.44 -7.93
N GLY A 259 0.72 -18.28 -8.40
CA GLY A 259 -0.09 -17.07 -8.52
C GLY A 259 -1.25 -17.17 -9.50
N ARG A 260 -1.08 -17.90 -10.61
CA ARG A 260 -2.13 -18.06 -11.62
C ARG A 260 -3.30 -18.95 -11.18
N GLN A 261 -3.16 -19.71 -10.08
CA GLN A 261 -4.20 -20.63 -9.62
C GLN A 261 -5.43 -19.88 -9.08
N ASP A 262 -5.22 -18.69 -8.52
CA ASP A 262 -6.28 -17.86 -7.95
C ASP A 262 -6.78 -16.77 -8.92
N ASN A 263 -6.11 -16.59 -10.06
CA ASN A 263 -6.49 -15.58 -11.04
C ASN A 263 -7.49 -16.18 -12.04
N THR A 264 -8.74 -15.74 -11.93
CA THR A 264 -9.76 -15.90 -12.99
C THR A 264 -9.77 -14.59 -13.81
N PRO A 265 -9.09 -14.55 -14.97
CA PRO A 265 -9.07 -13.33 -15.76
C PRO A 265 -10.48 -12.95 -16.21
N VAL A 266 -10.81 -11.69 -16.02
CA VAL A 266 -12.06 -11.14 -16.55
C VAL A 266 -11.84 -10.90 -18.05
N HIS A 267 -12.77 -11.40 -18.88
CA HIS A 267 -12.71 -11.12 -20.32
C HIS A 267 -12.95 -9.63 -20.58
N VAL A 268 -11.87 -8.87 -20.73
CA VAL A 268 -11.93 -7.43 -20.97
C VAL A 268 -11.58 -7.14 -22.42
N THR A 269 -12.41 -6.35 -23.10
CA THR A 269 -12.08 -5.86 -24.45
C THR A 269 -11.01 -4.77 -24.38
N LEU A 270 -10.24 -4.56 -25.43
CA LEU A 270 -9.24 -3.48 -25.50
C LEU A 270 -9.85 -2.09 -25.27
N SER A 271 -11.08 -1.87 -25.76
CA SER A 271 -11.80 -0.61 -25.56
C SER A 271 -12.20 -0.40 -24.09
N ALA A 272 -12.67 -1.44 -23.40
CA ALA A 272 -12.96 -1.39 -21.99
C ALA A 272 -11.69 -1.15 -21.16
N MET A 273 -10.60 -1.84 -21.47
CA MET A 273 -9.31 -1.62 -20.81
C MET A 273 -8.81 -0.18 -20.99
N ALA A 274 -8.90 0.38 -22.20
CA ALA A 274 -8.51 1.77 -22.45
C ALA A 274 -9.38 2.76 -21.66
N HIS A 275 -10.70 2.50 -21.56
CA HIS A 275 -11.61 3.28 -20.72
C HIS A 275 -11.23 3.21 -19.24
N ASP A 276 -10.96 2.00 -18.72
CA ASP A 276 -10.62 1.76 -17.31
C ASP A 276 -9.28 2.40 -16.93
N ILE A 277 -8.29 2.38 -17.84
CA ILE A 277 -7.02 3.11 -17.67
C ILE A 277 -7.27 4.63 -17.60
N GLY A 278 -8.07 5.18 -18.50
CA GLY A 278 -8.45 6.60 -18.48
C GLY A 278 -9.16 7.00 -17.20
N PHE A 279 -10.12 6.19 -16.77
CA PHE A 279 -10.87 6.36 -15.53
C PHE A 279 -9.93 6.33 -14.30
N SER A 280 -9.03 5.34 -14.21
CA SER A 280 -8.06 5.22 -13.11
C SER A 280 -7.08 6.40 -13.07
N ALA A 281 -6.65 6.89 -14.24
CA ALA A 281 -5.81 8.08 -14.33
C ALA A 281 -6.53 9.32 -13.80
N ALA A 282 -7.78 9.53 -14.22
CA ALA A 282 -8.61 10.64 -13.76
C ALA A 282 -8.85 10.59 -12.24
N LEU A 283 -9.21 9.42 -11.70
CA LEU A 283 -9.39 9.24 -10.26
C LEU A 283 -8.10 9.54 -9.48
N THR A 284 -6.97 9.01 -9.94
CA THR A 284 -5.68 9.20 -9.26
C THR A 284 -5.28 10.68 -9.24
N VAL A 285 -5.35 11.36 -10.41
CA VAL A 285 -4.98 12.78 -10.51
C VAL A 285 -5.98 13.65 -9.74
N GLY A 286 -7.28 13.35 -9.84
CA GLY A 286 -8.33 14.03 -9.08
C GLY A 286 -8.13 13.92 -7.57
N ALA A 287 -7.78 12.72 -7.07
CA ALA A 287 -7.47 12.47 -5.67
C ALA A 287 -6.26 13.29 -5.20
N LEU A 288 -5.18 13.32 -5.96
CA LEU A 288 -3.96 14.08 -5.63
C LEU A 288 -4.20 15.59 -5.48
N VAL A 289 -5.15 16.13 -6.22
CA VAL A 289 -5.52 17.56 -6.14
C VAL A 289 -6.71 17.82 -5.22
N GLY A 290 -7.22 16.82 -4.52
CA GLY A 290 -8.39 16.96 -3.63
C GLY A 290 -9.68 17.25 -4.36
N ARG A 291 -9.83 16.82 -5.61
CA ARG A 291 -11.00 17.04 -6.46
C ARG A 291 -11.52 15.74 -7.04
N GLY A 292 -12.78 15.74 -7.42
CA GLY A 292 -13.41 14.56 -8.01
C GLY A 292 -12.92 14.26 -9.45
N GLN A 293 -13.46 13.18 -10.00
CA GLN A 293 -13.09 12.63 -11.30
C GLN A 293 -13.13 13.66 -12.44
N ARG A 294 -14.16 14.51 -12.54
CA ARG A 294 -14.27 15.50 -13.64
C ARG A 294 -13.08 16.45 -13.75
N VAL A 295 -12.53 16.90 -12.61
CA VAL A 295 -11.31 17.71 -12.59
C VAL A 295 -10.11 16.83 -12.92
N GLY A 296 -10.11 15.60 -12.43
CA GLY A 296 -9.09 14.60 -12.74
C GLY A 296 -8.99 14.30 -14.23
N ASP A 297 -10.11 14.18 -14.97
CA ASP A 297 -10.13 13.97 -16.42
C ASP A 297 -9.35 15.06 -17.16
N VAL A 298 -9.65 16.31 -16.86
CA VAL A 298 -8.97 17.45 -17.50
C VAL A 298 -7.48 17.46 -17.16
N LEU A 299 -7.14 17.28 -15.88
CA LEU A 299 -5.75 17.33 -15.42
C LEU A 299 -4.94 16.11 -15.91
N ALA A 300 -5.55 14.93 -16.06
CA ALA A 300 -4.90 13.75 -16.63
C ALA A 300 -4.53 13.98 -18.10
N VAL A 301 -5.41 14.58 -18.89
CA VAL A 301 -5.12 14.98 -20.29
C VAL A 301 -3.99 16.01 -20.36
N VAL A 302 -4.03 17.05 -19.49
CA VAL A 302 -2.97 18.05 -19.41
C VAL A 302 -1.63 17.40 -19.01
N LEU A 303 -1.64 16.51 -18.03
CA LEU A 303 -0.44 15.78 -17.60
C LEU A 303 0.10 14.90 -18.74
N ALA A 304 -0.76 14.16 -19.45
CA ALA A 304 -0.36 13.35 -20.60
C ALA A 304 0.30 14.22 -21.68
N GLY A 305 -0.28 15.35 -22.03
CA GLY A 305 0.31 16.32 -22.95
C GLY A 305 1.67 16.86 -22.48
N ALA A 306 1.79 17.18 -21.19
CA ALA A 306 3.06 17.63 -20.60
C ALA A 306 4.14 16.53 -20.60
N VAL A 307 3.76 15.28 -20.35
CA VAL A 307 4.64 14.11 -20.45
C VAL A 307 5.16 13.93 -21.87
N VAL A 308 4.28 13.94 -22.86
CA VAL A 308 4.67 13.84 -24.28
C VAL A 308 5.61 14.98 -24.68
N ALA A 309 5.27 16.21 -24.33
CA ALA A 309 6.11 17.38 -24.59
C ALA A 309 7.49 17.27 -23.92
N ALA A 310 7.56 16.76 -22.69
CA ALA A 310 8.81 16.54 -21.97
C ALA A 310 9.71 15.48 -22.63
N VAL A 311 9.13 14.36 -23.04
CA VAL A 311 9.85 13.28 -23.73
C VAL A 311 10.37 13.77 -25.09
N VAL A 312 9.53 14.41 -25.89
CA VAL A 312 9.92 14.96 -27.21
C VAL A 312 11.04 16.00 -27.07
N ARG A 313 10.96 16.87 -26.07
CA ARG A 313 11.93 17.96 -25.88
C ARG A 313 13.27 17.49 -25.33
N SER A 314 13.29 16.44 -24.54
CA SER A 314 14.48 15.97 -23.85
C SER A 314 14.61 14.44 -23.82
N PRO A 315 14.60 13.75 -24.96
CA PRO A 315 14.52 12.29 -25.02
C PRO A 315 15.68 11.60 -24.29
N GLY A 316 16.90 12.12 -24.41
CA GLY A 316 18.08 11.54 -23.76
C GLY A 316 18.06 11.61 -22.22
N ARG A 317 17.21 12.44 -21.63
CA ARG A 317 17.06 12.62 -20.16
C ARG A 317 15.76 12.02 -19.62
N ALA A 318 14.85 11.58 -20.48
CA ALA A 318 13.49 11.16 -20.12
C ALA A 318 13.41 9.75 -19.48
N GLY A 319 14.52 9.06 -19.24
CA GLY A 319 14.51 7.66 -18.75
C GLY A 319 13.71 7.47 -17.46
N ARG A 320 13.83 8.36 -16.46
CA ARG A 320 13.06 8.30 -15.22
C ARG A 320 11.57 8.60 -15.46
N LEU A 321 11.26 9.55 -16.34
CA LEU A 321 9.88 9.82 -16.73
C LEU A 321 9.26 8.62 -17.45
N ALA A 322 10.00 8.00 -18.39
CA ALA A 322 9.57 6.78 -19.07
C ALA A 322 9.33 5.63 -18.07
N MET A 323 10.19 5.51 -17.04
CA MET A 323 9.99 4.56 -15.94
C MET A 323 8.64 4.78 -15.24
N ALA A 324 8.37 6.00 -14.79
CA ALA A 324 7.17 6.30 -14.04
C ALA A 324 5.90 6.11 -14.88
N VAL A 325 5.95 6.53 -16.16
CA VAL A 325 4.83 6.38 -17.09
C VAL A 325 4.58 4.91 -17.44
N SER A 326 5.62 4.14 -17.80
CA SER A 326 5.45 2.71 -18.09
C SER A 326 5.02 1.92 -16.86
N GLY A 327 5.51 2.29 -15.67
CA GLY A 327 5.10 1.71 -14.41
C GLY A 327 3.61 1.95 -14.13
N VAL A 328 3.14 3.21 -14.18
CA VAL A 328 1.73 3.51 -13.87
C VAL A 328 0.78 2.95 -14.93
N LEU A 329 1.15 3.00 -16.22
CA LEU A 329 0.33 2.42 -17.28
C LEU A 329 0.22 0.90 -17.13
N SER A 330 1.33 0.20 -16.81
CA SER A 330 1.28 -1.24 -16.55
C SER A 330 0.46 -1.57 -15.31
N PHE A 331 0.53 -0.73 -14.25
CA PHE A 331 -0.31 -0.89 -13.07
C PHE A 331 -1.80 -0.82 -13.42
N TRP A 332 -2.23 0.24 -14.11
CA TRP A 332 -3.64 0.38 -14.49
C TRP A 332 -4.09 -0.69 -15.48
N ALA A 333 -3.22 -1.10 -16.42
CA ALA A 333 -3.54 -2.17 -17.37
C ALA A 333 -3.73 -3.53 -16.68
N ILE A 334 -2.84 -3.88 -15.73
CA ILE A 334 -2.95 -5.11 -14.95
C ILE A 334 -4.21 -5.07 -14.08
N THR A 335 -4.48 -3.95 -13.41
CA THR A 335 -5.69 -3.80 -12.58
C THR A 335 -6.96 -3.91 -13.41
N ALA A 336 -7.02 -3.28 -14.59
CA ALA A 336 -8.17 -3.39 -15.50
C ALA A 336 -8.38 -4.84 -15.99
N TYR A 337 -7.29 -5.55 -16.30
CA TYR A 337 -7.33 -6.93 -16.75
C TYR A 337 -7.80 -7.91 -15.65
N ASP A 338 -7.25 -7.77 -14.43
CA ASP A 338 -7.51 -8.72 -13.35
C ASP A 338 -8.84 -8.46 -12.62
N ARG A 339 -9.26 -7.20 -12.53
CA ARG A 339 -10.37 -6.79 -11.65
C ARG A 339 -11.59 -6.31 -12.41
N GLY A 340 -11.44 -5.92 -13.67
CA GLY A 340 -12.51 -5.39 -14.51
C GLY A 340 -13.11 -4.07 -14.00
N ALA A 341 -14.06 -3.51 -14.76
CA ALA A 341 -14.65 -2.19 -14.54
C ALA A 341 -15.25 -1.97 -13.14
N ALA A 342 -15.79 -3.02 -12.52
CA ALA A 342 -16.43 -2.90 -11.20
C ALA A 342 -15.47 -2.54 -10.07
N ASN A 343 -14.17 -2.84 -10.22
CA ASN A 343 -13.19 -2.72 -9.14
C ASN A 343 -12.04 -1.76 -9.41
N VAL A 344 -11.86 -1.27 -10.65
CA VAL A 344 -10.73 -0.37 -11.00
C VAL A 344 -10.75 0.95 -10.24
N GLY A 345 -11.91 1.38 -9.73
CA GLY A 345 -12.07 2.57 -8.89
C GLY A 345 -11.89 2.33 -7.40
N SER A 346 -11.50 1.14 -6.97
CA SER A 346 -11.32 0.82 -5.55
C SER A 346 -10.23 1.68 -4.90
N SER A 347 -10.49 2.12 -3.68
CA SER A 347 -9.60 2.97 -2.87
C SER A 347 -8.17 2.43 -2.78
N ARG A 348 -8.00 1.11 -2.67
CA ARG A 348 -6.70 0.42 -2.55
C ARG A 348 -5.79 0.51 -3.78
N TYR A 349 -6.29 0.96 -4.94
CA TYR A 349 -5.45 1.14 -6.13
C TYR A 349 -4.93 2.57 -6.29
N LEU A 350 -5.41 3.51 -5.47
CA LEU A 350 -5.02 4.92 -5.59
C LEU A 350 -3.63 5.21 -5.03
N PHE A 351 -3.24 4.56 -3.94
CA PHE A 351 -1.93 4.78 -3.32
C PHE A 351 -0.75 4.35 -4.21
N PRO A 352 -0.74 3.12 -4.79
CA PRO A 352 0.31 2.71 -5.71
C PRO A 352 0.38 3.57 -6.97
N ALA A 353 -0.79 3.89 -7.56
CA ALA A 353 -0.86 4.75 -8.75
C ALA A 353 -0.33 6.16 -8.46
N ALA A 354 -0.75 6.76 -7.33
CA ALA A 354 -0.31 8.09 -6.91
C ALA A 354 1.20 8.18 -6.74
N ALA A 355 1.85 7.16 -6.18
CA ALA A 355 3.30 7.11 -6.04
C ALA A 355 4.01 7.28 -7.40
N LEU A 356 3.60 6.52 -8.41
CA LEU A 356 4.19 6.56 -9.76
C LEU A 356 3.84 7.85 -10.51
N VAL A 357 2.59 8.34 -10.39
CA VAL A 357 2.16 9.62 -10.98
C VAL A 357 2.97 10.77 -10.39
N LEU A 358 3.20 10.79 -9.07
CA LEU A 358 3.99 11.85 -8.43
C LEU A 358 5.46 11.83 -8.85
N VAL A 359 6.04 10.66 -9.07
CA VAL A 359 7.39 10.54 -9.67
C VAL A 359 7.39 11.11 -11.08
N ALA A 360 6.38 10.80 -11.92
CA ALA A 360 6.27 11.36 -13.26
C ALA A 360 6.14 12.89 -13.23
N VAL A 361 5.23 13.41 -12.42
CA VAL A 361 5.00 14.87 -12.26
C VAL A 361 6.28 15.59 -11.84
N ALA A 362 7.10 15.00 -10.97
CA ALA A 362 8.35 15.60 -10.50
C ALA A 362 9.43 15.70 -11.60
N GLU A 363 9.41 14.82 -12.60
CA GLU A 363 10.39 14.82 -13.70
C GLU A 363 10.06 15.84 -14.81
N VAL A 364 8.77 16.12 -15.06
CA VAL A 364 8.32 16.98 -16.16
C VAL A 364 8.95 18.37 -16.15
N PRO A 365 8.97 19.16 -15.04
CA PRO A 365 9.53 20.52 -15.05
C PRO A 365 11.01 20.57 -15.42
N GLY A 366 11.79 19.57 -14.99
CA GLY A 366 13.22 19.49 -15.30
C GLY A 366 13.51 19.25 -16.78
N LEU A 367 12.62 18.53 -17.47
CA LEU A 367 12.72 18.20 -18.89
C LEU A 367 12.23 19.32 -19.81
N LEU A 368 11.24 20.10 -19.36
CA LEU A 368 10.69 21.22 -20.10
C LEU A 368 11.53 22.50 -20.00
N ARG A 369 12.41 22.63 -18.99
CA ARG A 369 13.28 23.81 -18.86
C ARG A 369 14.21 23.91 -20.07
N VAL A 370 14.13 25.02 -20.79
CA VAL A 370 15.13 25.41 -21.80
C VAL A 370 16.43 25.67 -21.04
N PRO A 371 17.58 25.10 -21.48
CA PRO A 371 18.86 25.53 -20.95
C PRO A 371 18.92 27.06 -21.10
N ALA A 372 19.09 27.78 -20.00
CA ALA A 372 19.34 29.20 -20.08
C ALA A 372 20.63 29.36 -20.88
N VAL A 373 20.51 29.76 -22.14
CA VAL A 373 21.63 30.33 -22.90
C VAL A 373 22.13 31.43 -21.98
N ALA A 374 23.41 31.33 -21.58
CA ALA A 374 24.05 32.27 -20.68
C ALA A 374 23.87 33.68 -21.26
N ARG A 375 22.77 34.34 -20.89
CA ARG A 375 22.58 35.75 -21.13
C ARG A 375 23.48 36.45 -20.13
N SER A 376 24.69 36.71 -20.56
CA SER A 376 25.61 37.60 -19.90
C SER A 376 24.91 38.92 -19.63
N GLY A 377 24.76 39.30 -18.39
CA GLY A 377 24.49 40.66 -17.98
C GLY A 377 23.05 41.03 -17.64
N SER A 378 22.37 40.37 -16.69
CA SER A 378 21.20 41.01 -16.09
C SER A 378 21.09 40.75 -14.57
N ARG A 379 20.85 41.83 -13.85
CA ARG A 379 20.64 41.96 -12.40
C ARG A 379 19.41 41.22 -11.85
N HIS A 380 18.92 40.13 -12.51
CA HIS A 380 17.65 39.46 -12.23
C HIS A 380 17.75 38.15 -11.44
N TRP A 381 18.91 37.85 -10.79
CA TRP A 381 19.05 36.61 -10.01
C TRP A 381 18.15 36.57 -8.77
N TRP A 382 17.82 37.75 -8.19
CA TRP A 382 16.89 37.85 -7.06
C TRP A 382 15.45 37.43 -7.42
N SER A 383 15.03 37.71 -8.64
CA SER A 383 13.65 37.41 -9.08
C SER A 383 13.38 35.90 -9.18
N ALA A 384 14.35 35.08 -9.62
CA ALA A 384 14.14 33.65 -9.80
C ALA A 384 14.03 32.87 -8.46
N THR A 385 14.77 33.29 -7.43
CA THR A 385 14.68 32.69 -6.09
C THR A 385 13.40 33.09 -5.38
N VAL A 386 12.99 34.34 -5.44
CA VAL A 386 11.76 34.84 -4.84
C VAL A 386 10.52 34.20 -5.49
N VAL A 387 10.52 34.07 -6.82
CA VAL A 387 9.44 33.39 -7.56
C VAL A 387 9.38 31.90 -7.17
N GLY A 388 10.55 31.24 -7.00
CA GLY A 388 10.59 29.84 -6.56
C GLY A 388 10.06 29.64 -5.15
N ASP A 389 10.39 30.50 -4.22
CA ASP A 389 9.90 30.44 -2.83
C ASP A 389 8.40 30.79 -2.76
N ALA A 390 7.92 31.80 -3.51
CA ALA A 390 6.49 32.11 -3.59
C ALA A 390 5.67 30.96 -4.18
N ALA A 391 6.17 30.33 -5.26
CA ALA A 391 5.53 29.14 -5.83
C ALA A 391 5.49 27.97 -4.82
N ALA A 392 6.53 27.80 -4.01
CA ALA A 392 6.56 26.78 -2.96
C ALA A 392 5.49 27.02 -1.89
N VAL A 393 5.28 28.27 -1.47
CA VAL A 393 4.22 28.65 -0.52
C VAL A 393 2.84 28.33 -1.09
N VAL A 394 2.59 28.67 -2.36
CA VAL A 394 1.32 28.34 -3.04
C VAL A 394 1.08 26.83 -3.09
N VAL A 395 2.11 26.04 -3.40
CA VAL A 395 1.99 24.58 -3.44
C VAL A 395 1.72 24.00 -2.06
N VAL A 396 2.36 24.51 -1.00
CA VAL A 396 2.10 24.08 0.39
C VAL A 396 0.65 24.42 0.78
N ALA A 397 0.20 25.64 0.53
CA ALA A 397 -1.17 26.06 0.85
C ALA A 397 -2.21 25.22 0.09
N TYR A 398 -1.98 24.99 -1.21
CA TYR A 398 -2.86 24.13 -2.01
C TYR A 398 -2.81 22.67 -1.55
N GLY A 399 -1.64 22.15 -1.20
CA GLY A 399 -1.49 20.79 -0.63
C GLY A 399 -2.28 20.62 0.67
N ALA A 400 -2.22 21.61 1.57
CA ALA A 400 -3.03 21.61 2.79
C ALA A 400 -4.53 21.63 2.48
N LEU A 401 -4.95 22.42 1.48
CA LEU A 401 -6.34 22.47 1.02
C LEU A 401 -6.79 21.14 0.37
N ALA A 402 -5.92 20.48 -0.40
CA ALA A 402 -6.19 19.16 -0.98
C ALA A 402 -6.35 18.10 0.11
N ILE A 403 -5.50 18.10 1.15
CA ILE A 403 -5.63 17.22 2.32
C ILE A 403 -6.96 17.50 3.02
N PHE A 404 -7.31 18.77 3.22
CA PHE A 404 -8.58 19.15 3.86
C PHE A 404 -9.79 18.61 3.08
N TRP A 405 -9.84 18.78 1.75
CA TRP A 405 -10.93 18.23 0.93
C TRP A 405 -10.98 16.71 0.94
N ASN A 406 -9.83 16.06 0.92
CA ASN A 406 -9.72 14.59 0.98
C ASN A 406 -10.06 14.04 2.37
N SER A 407 -10.03 14.86 3.42
CA SER A 407 -10.30 14.42 4.80
C SER A 407 -11.72 13.88 4.98
N THR A 408 -12.69 14.43 4.26
CA THR A 408 -14.09 13.97 4.32
C THR A 408 -14.23 12.53 3.81
N ILE A 409 -13.52 12.20 2.73
CA ILE A 409 -13.51 10.83 2.16
C ILE A 409 -12.79 9.88 3.11
N MET A 410 -11.67 10.31 3.69
CA MET A 410 -10.93 9.54 4.70
C MET A 410 -11.79 9.21 5.91
N VAL A 411 -12.49 10.22 6.46
CA VAL A 411 -13.37 10.03 7.63
C VAL A 411 -14.55 9.13 7.30
N ALA A 412 -15.16 9.30 6.13
CA ALA A 412 -16.26 8.44 5.69
C ALA A 412 -15.80 6.98 5.50
N GLY A 413 -14.64 6.77 4.86
CA GLY A 413 -14.05 5.44 4.71
C GLY A 413 -13.69 4.79 6.04
N ALA A 414 -13.10 5.57 6.99
CA ALA A 414 -12.84 5.11 8.35
C ALA A 414 -14.13 4.70 9.07
N GLY A 415 -15.21 5.50 8.93
CA GLY A 415 -16.52 5.20 9.52
C GLY A 415 -17.09 3.88 9.01
N GLY A 416 -16.97 3.59 7.71
CA GLY A 416 -17.36 2.30 7.13
C GLY A 416 -16.59 1.13 7.73
N LEU A 417 -15.25 1.22 7.77
CA LEU A 417 -14.40 0.16 8.34
C LEU A 417 -14.66 -0.06 9.85
N VAL A 418 -14.96 1.01 10.60
CA VAL A 418 -15.33 0.90 12.02
C VAL A 418 -16.69 0.22 12.18
N LEU A 419 -17.67 0.51 11.33
CA LEU A 419 -18.98 -0.14 11.37
C LEU A 419 -18.84 -1.64 11.08
N ASP A 420 -18.12 -2.02 10.04
CA ASP A 420 -17.84 -3.43 9.72
C ASP A 420 -17.12 -4.13 10.87
N ALA A 421 -16.17 -3.44 11.53
CA ALA A 421 -15.48 -3.94 12.70
C ALA A 421 -16.42 -4.16 13.90
N GLN A 422 -17.41 -3.28 14.12
CA GLN A 422 -18.41 -3.45 15.17
C GLN A 422 -19.30 -4.67 14.92
N ILE A 423 -19.74 -4.85 13.67
CA ILE A 423 -20.51 -6.03 13.25
C ILE A 423 -19.67 -7.29 13.48
N ALA A 424 -18.45 -7.31 12.96
CA ALA A 424 -17.53 -8.45 13.12
C ALA A 424 -17.32 -8.83 14.60
N ARG A 425 -17.06 -7.86 15.48
CA ARG A 425 -16.86 -8.12 16.92
C ARG A 425 -18.10 -8.71 17.58
N ALA A 426 -19.28 -8.19 17.24
CA ALA A 426 -20.54 -8.69 17.79
C ALA A 426 -20.82 -10.14 17.33
N GLU A 427 -20.65 -10.43 16.04
CA GLU A 427 -20.86 -11.76 15.48
C GLU A 427 -19.83 -12.77 16.00
N LEU A 428 -18.58 -12.37 16.12
CA LEU A 428 -17.53 -13.23 16.70
C LEU A 428 -17.76 -13.50 18.18
N ALA A 429 -18.36 -12.57 18.91
CA ALA A 429 -18.79 -12.82 20.30
C ALA A 429 -19.92 -13.85 20.36
N ALA A 430 -20.84 -13.84 19.39
CA ALA A 430 -21.88 -14.89 19.27
C ALA A 430 -21.24 -16.27 18.99
N VAL A 431 -20.22 -16.33 18.13
CA VAL A 431 -19.45 -17.56 17.87
C VAL A 431 -18.78 -18.06 19.15
N GLN A 432 -18.18 -17.20 19.94
CA GLN A 432 -17.55 -17.58 21.22
C GLN A 432 -18.57 -18.02 22.27
N LEU A 433 -19.72 -17.36 22.32
CA LEU A 433 -20.83 -17.74 23.22
C LEU A 433 -21.35 -19.13 22.92
N ALA A 434 -21.60 -19.42 21.63
CA ALA A 434 -22.07 -20.74 21.22
C ALA A 434 -20.98 -21.82 21.27
N GLY A 435 -19.70 -21.41 21.07
CA GLY A 435 -18.55 -22.28 21.22
C GLY A 435 -18.63 -23.57 20.40
N PRO A 436 -18.39 -24.74 21.03
CA PRO A 436 -18.39 -26.04 20.34
C PRO A 436 -19.80 -26.51 19.88
N ALA A 437 -20.88 -25.81 20.22
CA ALA A 437 -22.21 -26.13 19.72
C ALA A 437 -22.38 -25.74 18.23
N LEU A 438 -21.51 -24.87 17.71
CA LEU A 438 -21.46 -24.56 16.30
C LEU A 438 -20.63 -25.59 15.53
N ALA A 439 -21.09 -25.93 14.33
CA ALA A 439 -20.30 -26.78 13.43
C ALA A 439 -18.95 -26.10 13.11
N PRO A 440 -17.81 -26.83 13.09
CA PRO A 440 -16.49 -26.24 12.81
C PRO A 440 -16.39 -25.53 11.45
N GLY A 441 -17.20 -25.95 10.46
CA GLY A 441 -17.29 -25.34 9.12
C GLY A 441 -18.34 -24.25 8.99
N PHE A 442 -19.05 -23.86 10.07
CA PHE A 442 -20.03 -22.79 10.02
C PHE A 442 -19.36 -21.44 9.77
N ARG A 443 -19.97 -20.61 8.92
CA ARG A 443 -19.56 -19.24 8.61
C ARG A 443 -20.51 -18.26 9.28
N PRO A 444 -20.01 -17.41 10.20
CA PRO A 444 -20.87 -16.46 10.91
C PRO A 444 -21.44 -15.38 9.98
N ASP A 445 -20.64 -14.83 9.08
CA ASP A 445 -21.08 -13.84 8.09
C ASP A 445 -20.24 -13.97 6.80
N GLU A 446 -20.93 -14.12 5.67
CA GLU A 446 -20.28 -14.23 4.36
C GLU A 446 -20.06 -12.85 3.69
N ALA A 447 -20.65 -11.79 4.21
CA ALA A 447 -20.52 -10.45 3.65
C ALA A 447 -19.33 -9.67 4.27
N VAL A 448 -19.22 -9.70 5.60
CA VAL A 448 -18.18 -8.96 6.37
C VAL A 448 -16.95 -9.82 6.63
N MET A 449 -17.15 -11.14 6.80
CA MET A 449 -16.10 -12.09 7.17
C MET A 449 -16.17 -13.40 6.37
N PRO A 450 -16.15 -13.34 5.03
CA PRO A 450 -16.36 -14.54 4.20
C PRO A 450 -15.32 -15.64 4.41
N GLN A 451 -14.15 -15.31 4.94
CA GLN A 451 -13.04 -16.24 5.17
C GLN A 451 -13.16 -16.98 6.51
N ILE A 452 -14.00 -16.52 7.45
CA ILE A 452 -14.06 -17.10 8.80
C ILE A 452 -14.82 -18.42 8.81
N TYR A 453 -14.16 -19.43 9.38
CA TYR A 453 -14.77 -20.70 9.79
C TYR A 453 -14.67 -20.84 11.31
N THR A 454 -15.75 -21.25 11.96
CA THR A 454 -15.87 -21.34 13.42
C THR A 454 -14.76 -22.13 14.08
N GLY A 455 -14.42 -23.33 13.56
CA GLY A 455 -13.39 -24.18 14.16
C GLY A 455 -12.00 -23.53 14.16
N PRO A 456 -11.45 -23.11 13.00
CA PRO A 456 -10.18 -22.38 12.92
C PRO A 456 -10.17 -21.09 13.73
N TYR A 457 -11.27 -20.33 13.74
CA TYR A 457 -11.37 -19.10 14.52
C TYR A 457 -11.25 -19.37 16.04
N LEU A 458 -12.03 -20.31 16.58
CA LEU A 458 -11.97 -20.67 18.01
C LEU A 458 -10.57 -21.20 18.40
N ALA A 459 -9.91 -21.93 17.49
CA ALA A 459 -8.54 -22.36 17.70
C ALA A 459 -7.54 -21.19 17.74
N ALA A 460 -7.73 -20.17 16.88
CA ALA A 460 -6.91 -18.96 16.89
C ALA A 460 -7.13 -18.14 18.16
N VAL A 461 -8.39 -17.97 18.59
CA VAL A 461 -8.75 -17.31 19.86
C VAL A 461 -8.08 -17.98 21.06
N ALA A 462 -8.10 -19.30 21.12
CA ALA A 462 -7.44 -20.05 22.18
C ALA A 462 -5.91 -19.85 22.24
N ALA A 463 -5.30 -19.49 21.08
CA ALA A 463 -3.84 -19.29 20.99
C ALA A 463 -3.41 -17.83 21.24
N TRP A 464 -4.18 -16.87 20.71
CA TRP A 464 -3.75 -15.47 20.59
C TRP A 464 -4.72 -14.47 21.21
N GLY A 465 -5.77 -14.94 21.89
CA GLY A 465 -6.82 -14.08 22.47
C GLY A 465 -7.89 -13.72 21.46
N SER A 466 -8.86 -12.91 21.89
CA SER A 466 -10.06 -12.58 21.12
C SER A 466 -10.13 -11.11 20.73
N PRO A 467 -10.46 -10.78 19.49
CA PRO A 467 -10.78 -9.43 19.08
C PRO A 467 -12.28 -9.10 19.25
N ALA A 468 -13.11 -10.10 19.63
CA ALA A 468 -14.55 -9.97 19.76
C ALA A 468 -14.97 -9.18 21.00
N ASP A 469 -16.20 -8.70 21.00
CA ASP A 469 -16.82 -8.15 22.20
C ASP A 469 -16.97 -9.25 23.26
N SER A 470 -16.97 -8.85 24.53
CA SER A 470 -17.19 -9.81 25.62
C SER A 470 -18.61 -10.39 25.52
N PRO A 471 -18.80 -11.72 25.66
CA PRO A 471 -20.14 -12.30 25.72
C PRO A 471 -21.04 -11.64 26.77
N ALA A 472 -20.47 -11.17 27.87
CA ALA A 472 -21.20 -10.43 28.91
C ALA A 472 -21.72 -9.04 28.47
N SER A 473 -21.09 -8.44 27.45
CA SER A 473 -21.50 -7.13 26.93
C SER A 473 -22.58 -7.19 25.84
N LEU A 474 -22.94 -8.40 25.35
CA LEU A 474 -23.88 -8.55 24.24
C LEU A 474 -25.26 -7.94 24.53
N GLY A 475 -25.73 -8.03 25.78
CA GLY A 475 -27.02 -7.44 26.20
C GLY A 475 -27.05 -5.90 26.09
N HIS A 476 -25.89 -5.25 26.16
CA HIS A 476 -25.74 -3.79 26.11
C HIS A 476 -25.45 -3.23 24.71
N LEU A 477 -25.27 -4.09 23.71
CA LEU A 477 -25.06 -3.65 22.34
C LEU A 477 -26.26 -2.90 21.78
N ALA A 478 -26.03 -2.00 20.83
CA ALA A 478 -27.10 -1.35 20.08
C ALA A 478 -28.03 -2.41 19.42
N PRO A 479 -29.34 -2.13 19.28
CA PRO A 479 -30.30 -3.10 18.72
C PRO A 479 -29.88 -3.71 17.39
N ALA A 480 -29.30 -2.92 16.49
CA ALA A 480 -28.81 -3.38 15.20
C ALA A 480 -27.70 -4.44 15.34
N LEU A 481 -26.72 -4.21 16.23
CA LEU A 481 -25.63 -5.17 16.47
C LEU A 481 -26.14 -6.44 17.17
N ARG A 482 -27.13 -6.30 18.08
CA ARG A 482 -27.79 -7.48 18.68
C ARG A 482 -28.49 -8.35 17.63
N ALA A 483 -29.11 -7.74 16.60
CA ALA A 483 -29.71 -8.48 15.53
C ALA A 483 -28.70 -9.33 14.75
N HIS A 484 -27.46 -8.86 14.55
CA HIS A 484 -26.36 -9.65 13.98
C HIS A 484 -26.01 -10.84 14.88
N VAL A 485 -25.85 -10.62 16.19
CA VAL A 485 -25.61 -11.70 17.17
C VAL A 485 -26.72 -12.75 17.10
N ASP A 486 -27.97 -12.32 17.16
CA ASP A 486 -29.15 -13.19 17.10
C ASP A 486 -29.16 -14.00 15.80
N SER A 487 -28.84 -13.37 14.67
CA SER A 487 -28.74 -14.03 13.35
C SER A 487 -27.70 -15.15 13.33
N VAL A 488 -26.52 -14.92 13.88
CA VAL A 488 -25.45 -15.95 13.95
C VAL A 488 -25.91 -17.13 14.81
N LEU A 489 -26.48 -16.87 15.97
CA LEU A 489 -26.95 -17.92 16.90
C LEU A 489 -28.11 -18.72 16.32
N LEU A 490 -29.08 -18.06 15.67
CA LEU A 490 -30.24 -18.75 15.04
C LEU A 490 -29.83 -19.62 13.85
N ARG A 491 -28.85 -19.18 13.06
CA ARG A 491 -28.36 -19.97 11.91
C ARG A 491 -27.42 -21.10 12.30
N GLY A 492 -26.65 -20.90 13.35
CA GLY A 492 -25.58 -21.82 13.74
C GLY A 492 -25.99 -22.87 14.76
N LEU A 493 -26.94 -22.58 15.63
CA LEU A 493 -27.42 -23.52 16.65
C LEU A 493 -28.56 -24.36 16.11
N PRO A 494 -28.75 -25.59 16.60
CA PRO A 494 -29.84 -26.47 16.18
C PRO A 494 -31.18 -26.01 16.79
N MET A 495 -31.55 -24.77 16.51
CA MET A 495 -32.83 -24.19 16.91
C MET A 495 -33.75 -24.08 15.68
N HIS A 496 -34.97 -24.55 15.80
CA HIS A 496 -35.96 -24.45 14.75
C HIS A 496 -37.16 -23.65 15.23
N VAL A 497 -37.47 -22.56 14.52
CA VAL A 497 -38.75 -21.85 14.70
C VAL A 497 -39.75 -22.48 13.73
N VAL A 498 -40.75 -23.11 14.28
CA VAL A 498 -41.82 -23.76 13.50
C VAL A 498 -43.08 -22.93 13.66
N SER A 499 -43.61 -22.45 12.54
CA SER A 499 -44.96 -21.85 12.54
C SER A 499 -45.98 -22.97 12.56
N VAL A 500 -46.89 -22.95 13.53
CA VAL A 500 -47.94 -23.94 13.65
C VAL A 500 -49.30 -23.28 13.61
N SER A 501 -50.31 -24.06 13.15
CA SER A 501 -51.71 -23.65 13.19
C SER A 501 -52.22 -23.48 14.62
N ALA A 502 -53.08 -22.53 14.85
CA ALA A 502 -53.70 -22.34 16.18
C ALA A 502 -54.41 -23.60 16.70
N SER A 503 -54.85 -24.51 15.80
CA SER A 503 -55.43 -25.82 16.13
C SER A 503 -54.45 -26.79 16.79
N ASP A 504 -53.16 -26.62 16.57
CA ASP A 504 -52.11 -27.56 17.02
C ASP A 504 -51.40 -27.09 18.29
N THR A 505 -51.86 -25.96 18.87
CA THR A 505 -51.28 -25.40 20.08
C THR A 505 -51.78 -26.16 21.31
N PRO A 506 -50.87 -26.63 22.19
CA PRO A 506 -51.27 -27.29 23.43
C PRO A 506 -52.15 -26.39 24.31
N ALA A 507 -53.26 -26.95 24.80
CA ALA A 507 -54.08 -26.22 25.76
C ALA A 507 -53.33 -26.06 27.11
N GLY A 508 -53.28 -24.86 27.65
CA GLY A 508 -52.70 -24.59 28.97
C GLY A 508 -51.40 -23.78 28.96
N GLY A 509 -51.38 -22.64 28.32
CA GLY A 509 -50.26 -21.69 28.37
C GLY A 509 -50.28 -20.83 29.65
N CYS A 510 -49.11 -20.43 30.14
CA CYS A 510 -48.96 -19.40 31.16
C CYS A 510 -48.88 -18.03 30.48
N PRO A 511 -49.65 -17.02 30.94
CA PRO A 511 -49.49 -15.67 30.42
C PRO A 511 -48.08 -15.13 30.78
N VAL A 512 -47.38 -14.58 29.81
CA VAL A 512 -46.11 -13.93 30.03
C VAL A 512 -46.33 -12.44 30.27
N SER A 513 -45.73 -11.91 31.33
CA SER A 513 -45.83 -10.48 31.66
C SER A 513 -45.10 -9.66 30.60
N VAL A 514 -45.79 -8.68 30.05
CA VAL A 514 -45.21 -7.72 29.09
C VAL A 514 -44.85 -6.44 29.90
N SER A 515 -43.57 -6.06 29.87
CA SER A 515 -43.11 -4.79 30.41
C SER A 515 -42.49 -3.98 29.27
N ASP A 516 -42.93 -2.73 29.12
CA ASP A 516 -42.46 -1.84 28.04
C ASP A 516 -42.55 -2.43 26.62
N GLY A 517 -43.59 -3.21 26.38
CA GLY A 517 -43.81 -3.90 25.08
C GLY A 517 -42.90 -5.11 24.85
N ILE A 518 -42.12 -5.53 25.83
CA ILE A 518 -41.21 -6.68 25.76
C ILE A 518 -41.66 -7.76 26.75
N ALA A 519 -41.82 -8.99 26.25
CA ALA A 519 -41.98 -10.18 27.06
C ALA A 519 -40.74 -11.04 27.00
N GLN A 520 -40.24 -11.47 28.17
CA GLN A 520 -39.09 -12.39 28.25
C GLN A 520 -39.47 -13.67 28.94
N THR A 521 -39.11 -14.81 28.36
CA THR A 521 -39.32 -16.13 28.98
C THR A 521 -38.10 -17.01 28.78
N PRO A 522 -37.63 -17.73 29.81
CA PRO A 522 -36.60 -18.73 29.63
C PRO A 522 -37.09 -19.83 28.64
N MET A 523 -36.21 -20.20 27.72
CA MET A 523 -36.50 -21.28 26.76
C MET A 523 -35.92 -22.60 27.32
N PRO A 524 -36.77 -23.56 27.70
CA PRO A 524 -36.35 -24.90 28.13
C PRO A 524 -35.80 -25.69 26.93
N SER A 525 -34.96 -26.71 27.22
CA SER A 525 -34.38 -27.56 26.18
C SER A 525 -35.41 -28.31 25.33
N SER A 526 -36.63 -28.48 25.85
CA SER A 526 -37.78 -29.07 25.14
C SER A 526 -38.48 -28.11 24.15
N GLY A 527 -38.05 -26.84 24.13
CA GLY A 527 -38.71 -25.79 23.36
C GLY A 527 -39.87 -25.13 24.12
N VAL A 528 -40.42 -24.08 23.53
CA VAL A 528 -41.55 -23.31 24.06
C VAL A 528 -42.51 -22.97 22.93
N TRP A 529 -43.81 -23.04 23.22
CA TRP A 529 -44.86 -22.57 22.35
C TRP A 529 -45.20 -21.12 22.72
N ILE A 530 -45.15 -20.23 21.75
CA ILE A 530 -45.51 -18.83 21.95
C ILE A 530 -46.75 -18.54 21.09
N THR A 531 -47.81 -18.06 21.74
CA THR A 531 -49.01 -17.55 21.06
C THR A 531 -49.12 -16.05 21.33
N THR A 532 -49.44 -15.29 20.31
CA THR A 532 -49.72 -13.86 20.45
C THR A 532 -50.99 -13.50 19.68
N THR A 533 -51.76 -12.57 20.20
CA THR A 533 -52.90 -11.96 19.50
C THR A 533 -52.50 -10.72 18.71
N ASP A 534 -51.27 -10.26 18.90
CA ASP A 534 -50.71 -9.15 18.14
C ASP A 534 -50.06 -9.70 16.86
N LEU A 535 -50.60 -9.31 15.70
CA LEU A 535 -50.12 -9.73 14.40
C LEU A 535 -48.78 -9.11 14.00
N ASP A 536 -48.40 -8.00 14.65
CA ASP A 536 -47.16 -7.28 14.42
C ASP A 536 -46.08 -7.66 15.46
N ALA A 537 -46.33 -8.65 16.32
CA ALA A 537 -45.37 -9.08 17.34
C ALA A 537 -44.10 -9.68 16.72
N LEU A 538 -42.96 -9.09 17.00
CA LEU A 538 -41.67 -9.62 16.59
C LEU A 538 -41.15 -10.58 17.66
N ILE A 539 -40.99 -11.85 17.29
CA ILE A 539 -40.44 -12.87 18.19
C ILE A 539 -38.91 -12.97 17.91
N THR A 540 -38.11 -12.63 18.92
CA THR A 540 -36.67 -12.77 18.86
C THR A 540 -36.21 -13.80 19.88
N VAL A 541 -35.51 -14.83 19.43
CA VAL A 541 -34.89 -15.83 20.30
C VAL A 541 -33.46 -15.39 20.60
N ARG A 542 -33.08 -15.31 21.89
CA ARG A 542 -31.73 -14.92 22.31
C ARG A 542 -31.13 -15.97 23.23
N ALA A 543 -29.86 -16.28 22.99
CA ALA A 543 -29.06 -17.14 23.87
C ALA A 543 -28.37 -16.36 25.01
N TYR A 544 -28.68 -15.08 25.18
CA TYR A 544 -28.14 -14.19 26.23
C TYR A 544 -29.26 -13.28 26.74
N SER A 545 -29.18 -12.93 28.03
CA SER A 545 -30.15 -12.00 28.62
C SER A 545 -29.72 -10.55 28.38
N PRO A 546 -30.60 -9.64 27.94
CA PRO A 546 -30.39 -8.23 28.11
C PRO A 546 -30.48 -7.93 29.61
N THR A 547 -29.45 -7.35 30.17
CA THR A 547 -29.49 -6.83 31.56
C THR A 547 -30.19 -5.51 31.60
#